data_0fdd7b196f552b676daad743fbc7291b
#
_entry.id   0fdd7b196f552b676daad743fbc7291b
#
_cell.length_a   1.000
_cell.length_b   1.000
_cell.length_c   1.000
_cell.angle_alpha   90.00
_cell.angle_beta   90.00
_cell.angle_gamma   90.00
#
_symmetry.space_group_name_H-M   'P 1'
#
loop_
_entity.id
_entity.type
_entity.pdbx_description
1 polymer ?
#
loop_
_entity_poly.entity_id
_entity_poly.type
_entity_poly.pdbx_seq_one_letter_code
_entity_poly.pdbx_strand_id
1 'polypeptide(L)'
;MREILSTARPTPLRLAGFLALTPGAAGAGLGAVRDWVVVGFPGDATRAADVPVSGTDVWEGKAVLLLAVATLVGMLAIRLAAASSTRTAIAVVLIAFGAVAAALPPVVAAGAEQRFGGGEGLDRIARALALELALPEDVVREQLEEQFGALLRVDVASGVWISAAGGALIALGGGLSLAWALRRSGPRSGVAPRAPAATEGAPGP
;
A
#
# COMPACT_ATOMS: atom_id res chain seq x y z
N MET A 1 -10.05 17.77 40.78
CA MET A 1 -9.44 18.01 39.46
C MET A 1 -8.24 17.04 39.20
N ARG A 2 -8.36 15.75 39.57
CA ARG A 2 -7.29 14.73 39.44
C ARG A 2 -7.74 13.40 38.80
N GLU A 3 -8.85 13.38 38.04
CA GLU A 3 -9.40 12.13 37.46
C GLU A 3 -9.35 12.05 35.92
N ILE A 4 -8.61 12.92 35.24
CA ILE A 4 -8.64 12.98 33.75
C ILE A 4 -7.52 12.19 33.10
N LEU A 5 -6.64 11.54 33.85
CA LEU A 5 -5.56 10.70 33.28
C LEU A 5 -5.74 9.23 33.61
N SER A 6 -6.94 8.69 33.46
CA SER A 6 -7.08 7.25 33.23
C SER A 6 -6.50 6.95 31.84
N THR A 7 -5.20 6.77 31.76
CA THR A 7 -4.49 6.25 30.59
C THR A 7 -4.96 4.83 30.35
N ALA A 8 -6.08 4.69 29.64
CA ALA A 8 -6.56 3.39 29.18
C ALA A 8 -5.42 2.75 28.37
N ARG A 9 -4.79 1.72 28.95
CA ARG A 9 -3.71 0.96 28.29
C ARG A 9 -4.17 0.60 26.88
N PRO A 10 -3.38 0.89 25.83
CA PRO A 10 -3.76 0.54 24.48
C PRO A 10 -3.99 -0.97 24.42
N THR A 11 -5.14 -1.39 23.91
CA THR A 11 -5.41 -2.82 23.73
C THR A 11 -4.40 -3.41 22.77
N PRO A 12 -3.90 -4.64 22.96
CA PRO A 12 -2.85 -5.24 22.13
C PRO A 12 -3.22 -5.24 20.65
N LEU A 13 -4.49 -5.44 20.30
CA LEU A 13 -4.96 -5.39 18.91
C LEU A 13 -4.83 -4.00 18.27
N ARG A 14 -5.08 -2.94 19.03
CA ARG A 14 -4.89 -1.57 18.53
C ARG A 14 -3.43 -1.29 18.24
N LEU A 15 -2.55 -1.69 19.16
CA LEU A 15 -1.11 -1.51 18.98
C LEU A 15 -0.61 -2.31 17.79
N ALA A 16 -0.99 -3.59 17.67
CA ALA A 16 -0.62 -4.46 16.56
C ALA A 16 -1.08 -3.90 15.20
N GLY A 17 -2.31 -3.36 15.12
CA GLY A 17 -2.81 -2.71 13.91
C GLY A 17 -1.92 -1.54 13.47
N PHE A 18 -1.55 -0.66 14.40
CA PHE A 18 -0.65 0.47 14.08
C PHE A 18 0.76 0.03 13.74
N LEU A 19 1.29 -1.00 14.43
CA LEU A 19 2.61 -1.56 14.13
C LEU A 19 2.67 -2.23 12.75
N ALA A 20 1.54 -2.71 12.21
CA ALA A 20 1.49 -3.24 10.85
C ALA A 20 1.29 -2.14 9.80
N LEU A 21 0.41 -1.15 10.05
CA LEU A 21 0.11 -0.07 9.11
C LEU A 21 1.31 0.82 8.81
N THR A 22 2.12 1.16 9.83
CA THR A 22 3.27 2.08 9.64
C THR A 22 4.34 1.50 8.72
N PRO A 23 4.92 0.30 8.98
CA PRO A 23 5.88 -0.30 8.06
C PRO A 23 5.24 -0.69 6.74
N GLY A 24 3.93 -1.02 6.73
CA GLY A 24 3.19 -1.29 5.51
C GLY A 24 3.15 -0.08 4.58
N ALA A 25 2.76 1.09 5.08
CA ALA A 25 2.74 2.34 4.31
C ALA A 25 4.15 2.75 3.86
N ALA A 26 5.16 2.64 4.74
CA ALA A 26 6.54 2.92 4.41
C ALA A 26 7.06 1.96 3.32
N GLY A 27 6.81 0.66 3.44
CA GLY A 27 7.21 -0.36 2.46
C GLY A 27 6.53 -0.15 1.11
N ALA A 28 5.22 0.09 1.07
CA ALA A 28 4.50 0.39 -0.16
C ALA A 28 5.05 1.65 -0.85
N GLY A 29 5.26 2.74 -0.11
CA GLY A 29 5.80 3.99 -0.64
C GLY A 29 7.24 3.86 -1.12
N LEU A 30 8.13 3.25 -0.33
CA LEU A 30 9.53 3.01 -0.72
C LEU A 30 9.65 2.07 -1.92
N GLY A 31 8.82 1.03 -1.96
CA GLY A 31 8.77 0.13 -3.11
C GLY A 31 8.29 0.84 -4.37
N ALA A 32 7.30 1.74 -4.26
CA ALA A 32 6.78 2.50 -5.39
C ALA A 32 7.80 3.47 -6.01
N VAL A 33 8.77 3.99 -5.25
CA VAL A 33 9.83 4.86 -5.77
C VAL A 33 11.07 4.11 -6.22
N ARG A 34 11.13 2.80 -5.99
CA ARG A 34 12.22 1.94 -6.47
C ARG A 34 11.93 1.41 -7.87
N ASP A 35 12.96 0.80 -8.47
CA ASP A 35 12.83 0.16 -9.76
C ASP A 35 11.88 -1.04 -9.67
N TRP A 36 10.92 -1.06 -10.58
CA TRP A 36 9.95 -2.13 -10.74
C TRP A 36 10.35 -3.10 -11.83
N VAL A 37 10.93 -2.57 -12.89
CA VAL A 37 11.38 -3.31 -14.06
C VAL A 37 12.72 -2.75 -14.50
N VAL A 38 13.58 -3.62 -15.01
CA VAL A 38 14.81 -3.25 -15.70
C VAL A 38 14.72 -3.77 -17.12
N VAL A 39 14.85 -2.88 -18.08
CA VAL A 39 14.81 -3.21 -19.51
C VAL A 39 16.22 -3.07 -20.06
N GLY A 40 16.73 -4.11 -20.72
CA GLY A 40 18.07 -4.12 -21.24
C GLY A 40 18.25 -5.12 -22.38
N PHE A 41 19.47 -5.26 -22.85
CA PHE A 41 19.83 -6.22 -23.90
C PHE A 41 20.33 -7.54 -23.29
N PRO A 42 20.08 -8.69 -23.95
CA PRO A 42 20.61 -9.95 -23.49
C PRO A 42 22.14 -9.99 -23.70
N GLY A 43 22.87 -10.28 -22.61
CA GLY A 43 24.32 -10.47 -22.62
C GLY A 43 25.03 -9.65 -21.53
N ASP A 44 26.10 -10.23 -20.96
CA ASP A 44 26.86 -9.62 -19.86
C ASP A 44 27.66 -8.36 -20.30
N ALA A 45 27.94 -8.22 -21.57
CA ALA A 45 28.78 -7.13 -22.11
C ALA A 45 28.03 -5.77 -22.16
N THR A 46 26.71 -5.76 -21.99
CA THR A 46 25.86 -4.59 -22.23
C THR A 46 25.06 -4.14 -21.00
N ARG A 47 25.42 -4.60 -19.78
CA ARG A 47 24.77 -4.12 -18.53
C ARG A 47 24.78 -2.59 -18.36
N ALA A 48 25.71 -1.91 -19.05
CA ALA A 48 25.75 -0.46 -19.06
C ALA A 48 24.55 0.20 -19.77
N ALA A 49 23.79 -0.58 -20.56
CA ALA A 49 22.61 -0.12 -21.29
C ALA A 49 21.28 -0.52 -20.59
N ASP A 50 21.33 -1.10 -19.39
CA ASP A 50 20.14 -1.43 -18.62
C ASP A 50 19.42 -0.15 -18.15
N VAL A 51 18.16 0.02 -18.57
CA VAL A 51 17.33 1.19 -18.23
C VAL A 51 16.34 0.80 -17.13
N PRO A 52 16.53 1.32 -15.90
CA PRO A 52 15.58 1.07 -14.83
C PRO A 52 14.29 1.85 -15.06
N VAL A 53 13.16 1.20 -14.81
CA VAL A 53 11.82 1.78 -14.80
C VAL A 53 11.33 1.78 -13.36
N SER A 54 11.30 2.95 -12.75
CA SER A 54 10.80 3.07 -11.38
C SER A 54 9.28 2.91 -11.32
N GLY A 55 8.74 2.53 -10.16
CA GLY A 55 7.29 2.48 -10.00
C GLY A 55 6.63 3.83 -10.29
N THR A 56 7.30 4.95 -9.99
CA THR A 56 6.77 6.29 -10.26
C THR A 56 6.76 6.67 -11.74
N ASP A 57 7.40 5.91 -12.61
CA ASP A 57 7.34 6.12 -14.06
C ASP A 57 6.06 5.53 -14.67
N VAL A 58 5.41 4.62 -13.96
CA VAL A 58 4.14 3.99 -14.35
C VAL A 58 3.00 4.49 -13.46
N TRP A 59 1.78 4.51 -14.00
CA TRP A 59 0.62 5.02 -13.25
C TRP A 59 0.27 4.16 -12.03
N GLU A 60 0.49 2.85 -12.13
CA GLU A 60 0.24 1.89 -11.06
C GLU A 60 1.09 2.18 -9.82
N GLY A 61 2.36 2.51 -10.03
CA GLY A 61 3.24 2.85 -8.92
C GLY A 61 2.90 4.21 -8.29
N LYS A 62 2.45 5.18 -9.11
CA LYS A 62 1.88 6.44 -8.58
C LYS A 62 0.64 6.17 -7.74
N ALA A 63 -0.23 5.24 -8.17
CA ALA A 63 -1.40 4.84 -7.41
C ALA A 63 -0.99 4.19 -6.07
N VAL A 64 -0.02 3.28 -6.06
CA VAL A 64 0.50 2.67 -4.82
C VAL A 64 1.07 3.72 -3.87
N LEU A 65 1.83 4.70 -4.39
CA LEU A 65 2.36 5.79 -3.58
C LEU A 65 1.23 6.63 -2.95
N LEU A 66 0.20 6.98 -3.72
CA LEU A 66 -0.97 7.70 -3.20
C LEU A 66 -1.72 6.90 -2.13
N LEU A 67 -1.88 5.58 -2.33
CA LEU A 67 -2.50 4.70 -1.34
C LEU A 67 -1.67 4.61 -0.05
N ALA A 68 -0.35 4.61 -0.15
CA ALA A 68 0.55 4.65 1.01
C ALA A 68 0.36 5.94 1.81
N VAL A 69 0.32 7.10 1.14
CA VAL A 69 0.05 8.40 1.79
C VAL A 69 -1.35 8.42 2.40
N ALA A 70 -2.38 7.98 1.65
CA ALA A 70 -3.75 7.91 2.14
C ALA A 70 -3.87 6.99 3.38
N THR A 71 -3.07 5.92 3.46
CA THR A 71 -2.99 5.04 4.63
C THR A 71 -2.51 5.81 5.86
N LEU A 72 -1.47 6.64 5.75
CA LEU A 72 -0.98 7.46 6.86
C LEU A 72 -2.04 8.45 7.34
N VAL A 73 -2.76 9.08 6.40
CA VAL A 73 -3.89 9.97 6.73
C VAL A 73 -5.02 9.18 7.42
N GLY A 74 -5.35 7.99 6.93
CA GLY A 74 -6.34 7.09 7.53
C GLY A 74 -5.97 6.67 8.96
N MET A 75 -4.69 6.40 9.21
CA MET A 75 -4.19 6.10 10.56
C MET A 75 -4.42 7.28 11.52
N LEU A 76 -4.16 8.50 11.08
CA LEU A 76 -4.42 9.70 11.86
C LEU A 76 -5.92 9.87 12.09
N ALA A 77 -6.73 9.69 11.05
CA ALA A 77 -8.18 9.79 11.13
C ALA A 77 -8.80 8.77 12.11
N ILE A 78 -8.32 7.52 12.15
CA ILE A 78 -8.76 6.53 13.15
C ILE A 78 -8.46 6.99 14.58
N ARG A 79 -7.33 7.66 14.80
CA ARG A 79 -6.97 8.19 16.13
C ARG A 79 -7.89 9.31 16.58
N LEU A 80 -8.29 10.18 15.66
CA LEU A 80 -9.13 11.35 15.91
C LEU A 80 -10.63 11.02 15.93
N ALA A 81 -11.04 9.93 15.28
CA ALA A 81 -12.44 9.54 15.20
C ALA A 81 -13.04 9.24 16.58
N ALA A 82 -14.11 9.93 16.96
CA ALA A 82 -14.85 9.70 18.20
C ALA A 82 -15.82 8.51 18.05
N ALA A 83 -16.57 8.45 16.94
CA ALA A 83 -17.58 7.45 16.69
C ALA A 83 -16.99 6.09 16.28
N SER A 84 -17.56 4.99 16.79
CA SER A 84 -17.15 3.63 16.41
C SER A 84 -17.44 3.31 14.95
N SER A 85 -18.56 3.77 14.41
CA SER A 85 -18.92 3.60 12.99
C SER A 85 -17.89 4.22 12.05
N THR A 86 -17.41 5.43 12.35
CA THR A 86 -16.36 6.09 11.57
C THR A 86 -15.06 5.29 11.58
N ARG A 87 -14.66 4.76 12.73
CA ARG A 87 -13.46 3.91 12.83
C ARG A 87 -13.59 2.63 12.01
N THR A 88 -14.75 1.99 12.05
CA THR A 88 -15.05 0.80 11.25
C THR A 88 -14.96 1.12 9.75
N ALA A 89 -15.58 2.21 9.30
CA ALA A 89 -15.54 2.63 7.91
C ALA A 89 -14.10 2.89 7.44
N ILE A 90 -13.29 3.62 8.21
CA ILE A 90 -11.89 3.89 7.87
C ILE A 90 -11.09 2.58 7.83
N ALA A 91 -11.30 1.66 8.77
CA ALA A 91 -10.60 0.38 8.78
C ALA A 91 -10.91 -0.46 7.53
N VAL A 92 -12.15 -0.48 7.06
CA VAL A 92 -12.55 -1.14 5.80
C VAL A 92 -11.85 -0.50 4.60
N VAL A 93 -11.80 0.83 4.55
CA VAL A 93 -11.09 1.56 3.48
C VAL A 93 -9.60 1.22 3.49
N LEU A 94 -8.95 1.13 4.65
CA LEU A 94 -7.54 0.74 4.76
C LEU A 94 -7.29 -0.69 4.28
N ILE A 95 -8.22 -1.63 4.54
CA ILE A 95 -8.13 -2.99 3.98
C ILE A 95 -8.18 -2.94 2.45
N ALA A 96 -9.11 -2.18 1.89
CA ALA A 96 -9.23 -2.04 0.43
C ALA A 96 -7.97 -1.41 -0.18
N PHE A 97 -7.43 -0.35 0.43
CA PHE A 97 -6.17 0.28 0.00
C PHE A 97 -5.00 -0.70 0.02
N GLY A 98 -4.88 -1.46 1.12
CA GLY A 98 -3.84 -2.48 1.24
C GLY A 98 -3.98 -3.59 0.21
N ALA A 99 -5.20 -4.07 -0.05
CA ALA A 99 -5.46 -5.10 -1.06
C ALA A 99 -5.08 -4.62 -2.48
N VAL A 100 -5.47 -3.40 -2.84
CA VAL A 100 -5.10 -2.79 -4.14
C VAL A 100 -3.60 -2.59 -4.24
N ALA A 101 -2.96 -2.01 -3.21
CA ALA A 101 -1.52 -1.79 -3.18
C ALA A 101 -0.70 -3.09 -3.21
N ALA A 102 -1.24 -4.20 -2.68
CA ALA A 102 -0.62 -5.51 -2.76
C ALA A 102 -0.78 -6.18 -4.13
N ALA A 103 -1.90 -5.95 -4.82
CA ALA A 103 -2.24 -6.61 -6.07
C ALA A 103 -1.64 -5.92 -7.31
N LEU A 104 -1.58 -4.59 -7.33
CA LEU A 104 -1.12 -3.82 -8.50
C LEU A 104 0.32 -4.17 -8.92
N PRO A 105 1.33 -4.21 -8.02
CA PRO A 105 2.70 -4.48 -8.44
C PRO A 105 2.91 -5.86 -9.09
N PRO A 106 2.38 -6.98 -8.55
CA PRO A 106 2.47 -8.28 -9.22
C PRO A 106 1.77 -8.33 -10.58
N VAL A 107 0.66 -7.60 -10.76
CA VAL A 107 -0.02 -7.51 -12.06
C VAL A 107 0.87 -6.83 -13.10
N VAL A 108 1.56 -5.75 -12.71
CA VAL A 108 2.53 -5.09 -13.59
C VAL A 108 3.69 -6.02 -13.90
N ALA A 109 4.21 -6.75 -12.90
CA ALA A 109 5.29 -7.71 -13.11
C ALA A 109 4.90 -8.83 -14.07
N ALA A 110 3.67 -9.37 -13.94
CA ALA A 110 3.18 -10.42 -14.82
C ALA A 110 2.99 -9.96 -16.27
N GLY A 111 2.69 -8.68 -16.49
CA GLY A 111 2.56 -8.07 -17.82
C GLY A 111 3.84 -7.37 -18.32
N ALA A 112 4.94 -7.43 -17.57
CA ALA A 112 6.13 -6.64 -17.86
C ALA A 112 6.75 -6.95 -19.22
N GLU A 113 6.85 -8.23 -19.60
CA GLU A 113 7.39 -8.65 -20.89
C GLU A 113 6.54 -8.11 -22.06
N GLN A 114 5.21 -8.18 -21.95
CA GLN A 114 4.32 -7.70 -22.99
C GLN A 114 4.36 -6.17 -23.13
N ARG A 115 4.50 -5.47 -22.01
CA ARG A 115 4.45 -4.01 -21.97
C ARG A 115 5.80 -3.37 -22.27
N PHE A 116 6.88 -3.89 -21.67
CA PHE A 116 8.21 -3.30 -21.76
C PHE A 116 9.17 -4.05 -22.70
N GLY A 117 8.87 -5.31 -23.05
CA GLY A 117 9.62 -6.07 -24.05
C GLY A 117 9.31 -5.70 -25.50
N GLY A 118 8.29 -4.84 -25.72
CA GLY A 118 7.90 -4.31 -27.03
C GLY A 118 8.27 -2.84 -27.22
N GLY A 119 7.49 -2.13 -28.04
CA GLY A 119 7.75 -0.76 -28.45
C GLY A 119 7.96 0.25 -27.32
N GLU A 120 7.24 0.14 -26.19
CA GLU A 120 7.40 1.06 -25.05
C GLU A 120 8.77 0.93 -24.37
N GLY A 121 9.31 -0.29 -24.28
CA GLY A 121 10.66 -0.52 -23.76
C GLY A 121 11.74 0.02 -24.72
N LEU A 122 11.56 -0.21 -26.01
CA LEU A 122 12.42 0.32 -27.06
C LEU A 122 12.47 1.85 -27.05
N ASP A 123 11.30 2.52 -26.93
CA ASP A 123 11.20 3.98 -26.85
C ASP A 123 11.94 4.54 -25.63
N ARG A 124 11.90 3.84 -24.50
CA ARG A 124 12.62 4.25 -23.28
C ARG A 124 14.13 4.14 -23.46
N ILE A 125 14.61 3.04 -24.04
CA ILE A 125 16.03 2.84 -24.31
C ILE A 125 16.50 3.84 -25.37
N ALA A 126 15.73 4.03 -26.45
CA ALA A 126 16.05 5.00 -27.50
C ALA A 126 16.21 6.41 -26.94
N ARG A 127 15.29 6.83 -26.06
CA ARG A 127 15.35 8.14 -25.40
C ARG A 127 16.56 8.28 -24.48
N ALA A 128 16.88 7.26 -23.70
CA ALA A 128 18.05 7.28 -22.82
C ALA A 128 19.35 7.39 -23.61
N LEU A 129 19.50 6.57 -24.67
CA LEU A 129 20.68 6.59 -25.56
C LEU A 129 20.74 7.86 -26.39
N ALA A 130 19.62 8.39 -26.87
CA ALA A 130 19.58 9.64 -27.63
C ALA A 130 20.12 10.81 -26.79
N LEU A 131 19.79 10.87 -25.52
CA LEU A 131 20.31 11.88 -24.58
C LEU A 131 21.80 11.70 -24.33
N GLU A 132 22.29 10.47 -24.21
CA GLU A 132 23.70 10.18 -23.94
C GLU A 132 24.58 10.40 -25.16
N LEU A 133 24.10 10.02 -26.38
CA LEU A 133 24.83 10.13 -27.64
C LEU A 133 24.61 11.48 -28.32
N ALA A 134 23.75 12.34 -27.80
CA ALA A 134 23.34 13.61 -28.44
C ALA A 134 22.82 13.41 -29.89
N LEU A 135 22.10 12.30 -30.12
CA LEU A 135 21.49 11.95 -31.40
C LEU A 135 19.97 12.17 -31.37
N PRO A 136 19.30 12.37 -32.53
CA PRO A 136 17.83 12.38 -32.57
C PRO A 136 17.23 11.04 -32.13
N GLU A 137 16.13 11.08 -31.34
CA GLU A 137 15.48 9.89 -30.76
C GLU A 137 14.98 8.92 -31.83
N ASP A 138 14.45 9.45 -32.93
CA ASP A 138 13.94 8.69 -34.07
C ASP A 138 15.04 7.86 -34.77
N VAL A 139 16.23 8.43 -34.96
CA VAL A 139 17.39 7.74 -35.56
C VAL A 139 17.86 6.60 -34.65
N VAL A 140 17.98 6.87 -33.35
CA VAL A 140 18.39 5.84 -32.37
C VAL A 140 17.37 4.74 -32.32
N ARG A 141 16.07 5.08 -32.31
CA ARG A 141 14.98 4.12 -32.30
C ARG A 141 14.98 3.19 -33.49
N GLU A 142 15.13 3.76 -34.74
CA GLU A 142 15.15 2.97 -35.97
C GLU A 142 16.31 1.97 -35.97
N GLN A 143 17.48 2.38 -35.52
CA GLN A 143 18.66 1.50 -35.41
C GLN A 143 18.47 0.40 -34.37
N LEU A 144 17.82 0.71 -33.22
CA LEU A 144 17.53 -0.27 -32.18
C LEU A 144 16.46 -1.29 -32.64
N GLU A 145 15.45 -0.82 -33.39
CA GLU A 145 14.37 -1.66 -33.89
C GLU A 145 14.89 -2.65 -34.93
N GLU A 146 15.78 -2.21 -35.84
CA GLU A 146 16.45 -3.07 -36.84
C GLU A 146 17.37 -4.12 -36.20
N GLN A 147 18.13 -3.75 -35.17
CA GLN A 147 19.15 -4.62 -34.59
C GLN A 147 18.65 -5.48 -33.46
N PHE A 148 17.68 -5.02 -32.66
CA PHE A 148 17.34 -5.61 -31.37
C PHE A 148 15.85 -5.74 -31.08
N GLY A 149 14.94 -5.34 -31.96
CA GLY A 149 13.50 -5.20 -31.72
C GLY A 149 12.79 -6.43 -31.14
N ALA A 150 13.40 -7.63 -31.23
CA ALA A 150 12.85 -8.87 -30.67
C ALA A 150 13.67 -9.43 -29.48
N LEU A 151 14.70 -8.73 -29.00
CA LEU A 151 15.71 -9.26 -28.08
C LEU A 151 15.83 -8.48 -26.76
N LEU A 152 14.80 -7.71 -26.39
CA LEU A 152 14.84 -6.99 -25.12
C LEU A 152 14.65 -7.96 -23.94
N ARG A 153 15.54 -7.84 -22.96
CA ARG A 153 15.41 -8.51 -21.67
C ARG A 153 14.62 -7.63 -20.71
N VAL A 154 13.64 -8.22 -20.06
CA VAL A 154 12.82 -7.52 -19.06
C VAL A 154 12.93 -8.27 -17.74
N ASP A 155 13.58 -7.66 -16.78
CA ASP A 155 13.75 -8.23 -15.45
C ASP A 155 12.86 -7.50 -14.43
N VAL A 156 12.15 -8.26 -13.60
CA VAL A 156 11.35 -7.69 -12.50
C VAL A 156 12.25 -7.35 -11.33
N ALA A 157 12.27 -6.10 -10.93
CA ALA A 157 13.10 -5.60 -9.85
C ALA A 157 12.43 -5.71 -8.47
N SER A 158 13.22 -5.51 -7.42
CA SER A 158 12.77 -5.70 -6.02
C SER A 158 11.69 -4.72 -5.57
N GLY A 159 11.57 -3.55 -6.19
CA GLY A 159 10.55 -2.54 -5.86
C GLY A 159 9.12 -3.07 -5.92
N VAL A 160 8.83 -3.94 -6.89
CA VAL A 160 7.54 -4.65 -7.03
C VAL A 160 7.19 -5.41 -5.74
N TRP A 161 8.11 -6.24 -5.28
CA TRP A 161 7.87 -7.12 -4.12
C TRP A 161 7.81 -6.36 -2.81
N ILE A 162 8.63 -5.30 -2.67
CA ILE A 162 8.60 -4.41 -1.51
C ILE A 162 7.25 -3.69 -1.44
N SER A 163 6.75 -3.18 -2.57
CA SER A 163 5.43 -2.54 -2.66
C SER A 163 4.30 -3.50 -2.31
N ALA A 164 4.33 -4.71 -2.88
CA ALA A 164 3.31 -5.73 -2.63
C ALA A 164 3.28 -6.16 -1.15
N ALA A 165 4.44 -6.40 -0.55
CA ALA A 165 4.55 -6.73 0.87
C ALA A 165 4.06 -5.59 1.76
N GLY A 166 4.39 -4.34 1.42
CA GLY A 166 3.87 -3.15 2.09
C GLY A 166 2.35 -3.06 2.04
N GLY A 167 1.76 -3.30 0.87
CA GLY A 167 0.31 -3.36 0.67
C GLY A 167 -0.35 -4.46 1.52
N ALA A 168 0.23 -5.65 1.56
CA ALA A 168 -0.26 -6.75 2.40
C ALA A 168 -0.25 -6.40 3.89
N LEU A 169 0.79 -5.73 4.36
CA LEU A 169 0.87 -5.23 5.75
C LEU A 169 -0.19 -4.17 6.04
N ILE A 170 -0.50 -3.29 5.08
CA ILE A 170 -1.59 -2.31 5.22
C ILE A 170 -2.94 -3.04 5.37
N ALA A 171 -3.23 -4.03 4.51
CA ALA A 171 -4.46 -4.81 4.58
C ALA A 171 -4.59 -5.54 5.93
N LEU A 172 -3.52 -6.16 6.41
CA LEU A 172 -3.45 -6.84 7.70
C LEU A 172 -3.69 -5.87 8.86
N GLY A 173 -3.03 -4.71 8.86
CA GLY A 173 -3.19 -3.67 9.87
C GLY A 173 -4.60 -3.08 9.90
N GLY A 174 -5.22 -2.90 8.71
CA GLY A 174 -6.62 -2.54 8.55
C GLY A 174 -7.56 -3.58 9.16
N GLY A 175 -7.32 -4.87 8.89
CA GLY A 175 -8.06 -6.01 9.45
C GLY A 175 -8.00 -6.07 10.98
N LEU A 176 -6.81 -5.89 11.56
CA LEU A 176 -6.62 -5.83 13.01
C LEU A 176 -7.37 -4.63 13.63
N SER A 177 -7.33 -3.47 12.94
CA SER A 177 -8.04 -2.27 13.37
C SER A 177 -9.56 -2.45 13.32
N LEU A 178 -10.07 -3.15 12.29
CA LEU A 178 -11.47 -3.52 12.16
C LEU A 178 -11.91 -4.47 13.27
N ALA A 179 -11.15 -5.54 13.51
CA ALA A 179 -11.43 -6.49 14.58
C ALA A 179 -11.47 -5.81 15.96
N TRP A 180 -10.59 -4.85 16.20
CA TRP A 180 -10.62 -4.05 17.42
C TRP A 180 -11.87 -3.16 17.49
N ALA A 181 -12.27 -2.50 16.41
CA ALA A 181 -13.46 -1.66 16.36
C ALA A 181 -14.74 -2.46 16.66
N LEU A 182 -14.88 -3.63 16.03
CA LEU A 182 -16.04 -4.51 16.21
C LEU A 182 -16.15 -5.07 17.63
N ARG A 183 -15.04 -5.44 18.27
CA ARG A 183 -15.04 -5.91 19.67
C ARG A 183 -15.53 -4.85 20.65
N ARG A 184 -15.34 -3.56 20.35
CA ARG A 184 -15.83 -2.47 21.20
C ARG A 184 -17.29 -2.12 20.97
N SER A 185 -17.83 -2.46 19.80
CA SER A 185 -19.23 -2.21 19.42
C SER A 185 -20.17 -3.35 19.84
N GLY A 186 -19.63 -4.48 20.32
CA GLY A 186 -20.43 -5.60 20.82
C GLY A 186 -21.38 -5.15 21.96
N PRO A 187 -22.57 -5.77 22.08
CA PRO A 187 -23.53 -5.42 23.11
C PRO A 187 -22.81 -5.53 24.47
N ARG A 188 -22.75 -4.42 25.19
CA ARG A 188 -22.40 -4.46 26.60
C ARG A 188 -23.43 -5.38 27.22
N SER A 189 -23.05 -6.62 27.55
CA SER A 189 -23.86 -7.61 28.24
C SER A 189 -24.58 -6.91 29.38
N GLY A 190 -25.91 -6.84 29.27
CA GLY A 190 -26.74 -5.97 30.05
C GLY A 190 -26.39 -6.05 31.53
N VAL A 191 -26.12 -4.91 32.10
CA VAL A 191 -26.50 -4.70 33.47
C VAL A 191 -28.02 -4.91 33.47
N ALA A 192 -28.43 -6.10 33.91
CA ALA A 192 -29.86 -6.37 34.15
C ALA A 192 -30.44 -5.14 34.87
N PRO A 193 -31.59 -4.61 34.44
CA PRO A 193 -32.23 -3.53 35.17
C PRO A 193 -32.38 -3.99 36.61
N ARG A 194 -31.71 -3.27 37.51
CA ARG A 194 -31.85 -3.53 38.95
C ARG A 194 -33.33 -3.41 39.24
N ALA A 195 -34.00 -4.53 39.58
CA ALA A 195 -35.39 -4.54 39.98
C ALA A 195 -35.61 -3.42 41.01
N PRO A 196 -36.64 -2.57 40.89
CA PRO A 196 -36.92 -1.57 41.88
C PRO A 196 -37.07 -2.28 43.23
N ALA A 197 -36.30 -1.81 44.21
CA ALA A 197 -36.41 -2.32 45.57
C ALA A 197 -37.88 -2.25 45.98
N ALA A 198 -38.48 -3.41 46.29
CA ALA A 198 -39.81 -3.47 46.85
C ALA A 198 -39.82 -2.57 48.11
N THR A 199 -40.59 -1.52 48.06
CA THR A 199 -40.89 -0.68 49.21
C THR A 199 -41.64 -1.58 50.21
N GLU A 200 -40.89 -2.11 51.19
CA GLU A 200 -41.45 -2.80 52.33
C GLU A 200 -42.46 -1.89 53.01
N GLY A 201 -43.66 -2.41 53.17
CA GLY A 201 -44.86 -1.71 53.61
C GLY A 201 -44.70 -0.99 54.94
N ALA A 202 -45.26 0.19 54.99
CA ALA A 202 -45.48 0.92 56.19
C ALA A 202 -46.44 0.08 57.11
N PRO A 203 -46.14 -0.03 58.42
CA PRO A 203 -47.09 -0.59 59.36
C PRO A 203 -48.26 0.39 59.51
N GLY A 204 -49.46 -0.10 59.25
CA GLY A 204 -50.72 0.63 59.58
C GLY A 204 -50.97 0.69 61.08
N PRO A 205 -51.86 1.59 61.51
CA PRO A 205 -52.16 1.93 62.92
C PRO A 205 -52.82 0.84 63.73
#